data_c3e412ce8b169f776f1bb2936c4259d1
#
_entry.id   c3e412ce8b169f776f1bb2936c4259d1
#
_cell.length_a   1.000
_cell.length_b   1.000
_cell.length_c   1.000
_cell.angle_alpha   90.00
_cell.angle_beta   90.00
_cell.angle_gamma   90.00
#
_symmetry.space_group_name_H-M   'P 1'
#
loop_
_entity.id
_entity.type
_entity.pdbx_description
1 polymer ?
#
loop_
_entity_poly.entity_id
_entity_poly.type
_entity_poly.pdbx_seq_one_letter_code
_entity_poly.pdbx_strand_id
1 'polypeptide(L)'
;YTLLAQIPRVKHMDLRVICSRHPEECMEVLKEIGYDESQVVVCENKEEIENTDQEKILIVKDYRLVMECGITALVECTGNTAVSSDAAISALKRGINVYMVSKETDSVCGPVLNQTAAENHAVYALVNGDQPRNLLDLYSWAKLLGLEVIAAGKSSEYDFVWDRETGMLTYTDGTSQPEELPGMMEFWRYEGKETLDGRRKLLDKYADVISADLCEMNLVSNVTGLVPSSPFLSYPIAKTSELANIFIPEEDGGILKKTGVVDVFYNLREKEEASFCGGEFIIVKCENEKMWDILKSKGHVMSRNGKYACIYYPYHYMGLE
;
A
#
# COMPACT_ATOMS: atom_id res chain seq x y z
N TYR A 1 7.33 -14.03 7.38
CA TYR A 1 8.17 -13.83 8.57
C TYR A 1 7.56 -12.83 9.56
N THR A 2 7.36 -11.57 9.19
CA THR A 2 6.94 -10.47 10.08
C THR A 2 5.65 -10.76 10.84
N LEU A 3 4.59 -11.18 10.15
CA LEU A 3 3.33 -11.57 10.78
C LEU A 3 3.53 -12.67 11.84
N LEU A 4 4.23 -13.75 11.49
CA LEU A 4 4.48 -14.86 12.40
C LEU A 4 5.27 -14.42 13.64
N ALA A 5 6.21 -13.49 13.50
CA ALA A 5 6.97 -12.93 14.61
C ALA A 5 6.14 -11.99 15.52
N GLN A 6 5.04 -11.42 15.00
CA GLN A 6 4.16 -10.53 15.76
C GLN A 6 3.08 -11.29 16.55
N ILE A 7 2.56 -12.39 16.02
CA ILE A 7 1.45 -13.15 16.64
C ILE A 7 1.66 -13.40 18.14
N PRO A 8 2.83 -13.87 18.62
CA PRO A 8 3.04 -14.13 20.05
C PRO A 8 2.97 -12.88 20.95
N ARG A 9 3.04 -11.70 20.35
CA ARG A 9 2.99 -10.39 21.06
C ARG A 9 1.59 -9.79 21.10
N VAL A 10 0.67 -10.31 20.27
CA VAL A 10 -0.69 -9.81 20.17
C VAL A 10 -1.62 -10.64 21.06
N LYS A 11 -2.30 -9.98 22.00
CA LYS A 11 -3.25 -10.68 22.87
C LYS A 11 -4.44 -11.21 22.05
N HIS A 12 -4.90 -12.42 22.40
CA HIS A 12 -6.04 -13.08 21.78
C HIS A 12 -5.84 -13.46 20.30
N MET A 13 -4.60 -13.60 19.87
CA MET A 13 -4.26 -14.08 18.55
C MET A 13 -3.34 -15.30 18.68
N ASP A 14 -3.78 -16.45 18.18
CA ASP A 14 -3.07 -17.70 18.23
C ASP A 14 -2.82 -18.23 16.82
N LEU A 15 -1.62 -18.69 16.55
CA LEU A 15 -1.26 -19.33 15.29
C LEU A 15 -1.76 -20.77 15.31
N ARG A 16 -2.73 -21.08 14.42
CA ARG A 16 -3.28 -22.43 14.31
C ARG A 16 -2.71 -23.22 13.13
N VAL A 17 -2.58 -22.58 11.99
CA VAL A 17 -2.14 -23.23 10.75
C VAL A 17 -1.36 -22.29 9.86
N ILE A 18 -0.35 -22.81 9.19
CA ILE A 18 0.36 -22.17 8.07
C ILE A 18 0.12 -23.04 6.84
N CYS A 19 -0.25 -22.40 5.73
CA CYS A 19 -0.31 -23.06 4.43
C CYS A 19 0.86 -22.62 3.56
N SER A 20 1.72 -23.57 3.19
CA SER A 20 2.85 -23.33 2.29
C SER A 20 3.19 -24.58 1.49
N ARG A 21 3.62 -24.37 0.24
CA ARG A 21 4.15 -25.46 -0.60
C ARG A 21 5.51 -25.99 -0.11
N HIS A 22 6.16 -25.24 0.79
CA HIS A 22 7.49 -25.50 1.34
C HIS A 22 7.42 -25.58 2.88
N PRO A 23 6.93 -26.70 3.47
CA PRO A 23 6.83 -26.86 4.93
C PRO A 23 8.16 -26.73 5.67
N GLU A 24 9.25 -27.17 5.05
CA GLU A 24 10.61 -27.08 5.57
C GLU A 24 11.04 -25.63 5.82
N GLU A 25 10.74 -24.71 4.90
CA GLU A 25 11.03 -23.29 5.07
C GLU A 25 10.18 -22.68 6.19
N CYS A 26 8.92 -23.13 6.33
CA CYS A 26 8.06 -22.70 7.43
C CYS A 26 8.60 -23.13 8.78
N MET A 27 9.11 -24.36 8.89
CA MET A 27 9.75 -24.89 10.10
C MET A 27 10.98 -24.08 10.49
N GLU A 28 11.83 -23.74 9.52
CA GLU A 28 13.02 -22.92 9.75
C GLU A 28 12.64 -21.52 10.26
N VAL A 29 11.66 -20.87 9.62
CA VAL A 29 11.16 -19.56 10.06
C VAL A 29 10.57 -19.62 11.46
N LEU A 30 9.72 -20.60 11.76
CA LEU A 30 9.14 -20.76 13.10
C LEU A 30 10.22 -20.95 14.18
N LYS A 31 11.24 -21.75 13.90
CA LYS A 31 12.38 -21.96 14.79
C LYS A 31 13.18 -20.66 15.01
N GLU A 32 13.45 -19.91 13.93
CA GLU A 32 14.19 -18.64 14.01
C GLU A 32 13.49 -17.62 14.92
N ILE A 33 12.16 -17.55 14.84
CA ILE A 33 11.35 -16.63 15.65
C ILE A 33 11.00 -17.17 17.05
N GLY A 34 11.45 -18.38 17.38
CA GLY A 34 11.41 -18.93 18.74
C GLY A 34 10.23 -19.85 19.07
N TYR A 35 9.53 -20.37 18.06
CA TYR A 35 8.55 -21.44 18.30
C TYR A 35 9.24 -22.78 18.57
N ASP A 36 8.66 -23.57 19.47
CA ASP A 36 9.14 -24.91 19.78
C ASP A 36 8.75 -25.89 18.65
N GLU A 37 9.72 -26.51 18.01
CA GLU A 37 9.50 -27.49 16.94
C GLU A 37 8.56 -28.63 17.37
N SER A 38 8.57 -28.99 18.66
CA SER A 38 7.67 -30.02 19.19
C SER A 38 6.20 -29.64 19.14
N GLN A 39 5.89 -28.34 18.98
CA GLN A 39 4.52 -27.83 18.87
C GLN A 39 4.01 -27.81 17.42
N VAL A 40 4.87 -28.09 16.44
CA VAL A 40 4.54 -27.96 15.01
C VAL A 40 4.38 -29.35 14.38
N VAL A 41 3.31 -29.54 13.61
CA VAL A 41 3.00 -30.79 12.92
C VAL A 41 2.66 -30.51 11.46
N VAL A 42 3.30 -31.25 10.55
CA VAL A 42 2.95 -31.22 9.12
C VAL A 42 1.84 -32.24 8.88
N CYS A 43 0.71 -31.78 8.29
CA CYS A 43 -0.42 -32.65 7.94
C CYS A 43 -0.67 -32.63 6.44
N GLU A 44 -0.87 -33.80 5.86
CA GLU A 44 -1.09 -33.96 4.42
C GLU A 44 -2.57 -34.16 4.04
N ASN A 45 -3.41 -34.52 5.04
CA ASN A 45 -4.82 -34.80 4.82
C ASN A 45 -5.67 -34.47 6.06
N LYS A 46 -6.98 -34.52 5.87
CA LYS A 46 -7.97 -34.18 6.91
C LYS A 46 -7.90 -35.14 8.12
N GLU A 47 -7.65 -36.43 7.92
CA GLU A 47 -7.59 -37.41 9.01
C GLU A 47 -6.43 -37.10 9.97
N GLU A 48 -5.29 -36.71 9.44
CA GLU A 48 -4.13 -36.26 10.23
C GLU A 48 -4.46 -34.98 11.03
N ILE A 49 -5.15 -34.03 10.42
CA ILE A 49 -5.60 -32.80 11.08
C ILE A 49 -6.53 -33.14 12.28
N GLU A 50 -7.53 -34.00 12.04
CA GLU A 50 -8.51 -34.39 13.07
C GLU A 50 -7.88 -35.18 14.23
N ASN A 51 -6.80 -35.93 13.97
CA ASN A 51 -6.08 -36.71 14.98
C ASN A 51 -4.97 -35.89 15.71
N THR A 52 -4.69 -34.66 15.26
CA THR A 52 -3.68 -33.80 15.88
C THR A 52 -4.29 -32.95 16.98
N ASP A 53 -3.57 -32.84 18.11
CA ASP A 53 -3.96 -32.01 19.24
C ASP A 53 -4.23 -30.56 18.80
N GLN A 54 -5.31 -29.98 19.33
CA GLN A 54 -5.73 -28.62 18.99
C GLN A 54 -4.74 -27.53 19.44
N GLU A 55 -3.85 -27.82 20.37
CA GLU A 55 -2.79 -26.90 20.80
C GLU A 55 -1.58 -26.87 19.86
N LYS A 56 -1.49 -27.79 18.88
CA LYS A 56 -0.42 -27.84 17.90
C LYS A 56 -0.61 -26.82 16.78
N ILE A 57 0.48 -26.30 16.28
CA ILE A 57 0.53 -25.51 15.06
C ILE A 57 0.62 -26.48 13.88
N LEU A 58 -0.26 -26.34 12.92
CA LEU A 58 -0.31 -27.18 11.74
C LEU A 58 0.42 -26.52 10.57
N ILE A 59 1.10 -27.30 9.75
CA ILE A 59 1.57 -26.89 8.43
C ILE A 59 0.90 -27.77 7.40
N VAL A 60 0.22 -27.17 6.41
CA VAL A 60 -0.45 -27.88 5.32
C VAL A 60 0.04 -27.36 3.97
N LYS A 61 0.10 -28.24 2.94
CA LYS A 61 0.50 -27.85 1.58
C LYS A 61 -0.67 -27.41 0.73
N ASP A 62 -1.86 -27.95 1.01
CA ASP A 62 -3.08 -27.63 0.27
C ASP A 62 -3.93 -26.61 1.06
N TYR A 63 -4.14 -25.43 0.48
CA TYR A 63 -4.94 -24.38 1.11
C TYR A 63 -6.38 -24.81 1.44
N ARG A 64 -6.92 -25.81 0.75
CA ARG A 64 -8.27 -26.35 1.05
C ARG A 64 -8.34 -27.03 2.40
N LEU A 65 -7.23 -27.56 2.90
CA LEU A 65 -7.14 -28.16 4.23
C LEU A 65 -7.15 -27.12 5.35
N VAL A 66 -6.80 -25.87 5.08
CA VAL A 66 -6.83 -24.78 6.07
C VAL A 66 -8.21 -24.65 6.73
N MET A 67 -9.27 -24.85 5.95
CA MET A 67 -10.67 -24.76 6.42
C MET A 67 -11.05 -25.90 7.36
N GLU A 68 -10.27 -26.95 7.44
CA GLU A 68 -10.48 -28.11 8.34
C GLU A 68 -9.69 -27.96 9.66
N CYS A 69 -8.86 -26.94 9.79
CA CYS A 69 -7.95 -26.74 10.93
C CYS A 69 -8.60 -26.00 12.12
N GLY A 70 -9.90 -25.70 12.08
CA GLY A 70 -10.63 -25.05 13.19
C GLY A 70 -10.26 -23.57 13.39
N ILE A 71 -9.95 -22.85 12.33
CA ILE A 71 -9.62 -21.43 12.37
C ILE A 71 -10.86 -20.54 12.49
N THR A 72 -10.70 -19.38 13.10
CA THR A 72 -11.73 -18.32 13.18
C THR A 72 -11.41 -17.15 12.24
N ALA A 73 -10.18 -17.07 11.79
CA ALA A 73 -9.70 -16.04 10.87
C ALA A 73 -8.64 -16.60 9.90
N LEU A 74 -8.70 -16.16 8.67
CA LEU A 74 -7.74 -16.41 7.60
C LEU A 74 -7.01 -15.11 7.25
N VAL A 75 -5.68 -15.10 7.36
CA VAL A 75 -4.84 -14.06 6.75
C VAL A 75 -4.36 -14.59 5.40
N GLU A 76 -4.83 -13.98 4.33
CA GLU A 76 -4.52 -14.39 2.96
C GLU A 76 -3.38 -13.53 2.39
N CYS A 77 -2.25 -14.15 2.06
CA CYS A 77 -1.03 -13.47 1.59
C CYS A 77 -0.27 -14.26 0.51
N THR A 78 -1.00 -15.00 -0.35
CA THR A 78 -0.36 -15.85 -1.37
C THR A 78 0.13 -15.08 -2.59
N GLY A 79 -0.41 -13.89 -2.86
CA GLY A 79 -0.15 -13.13 -4.10
C GLY A 79 -0.67 -13.81 -5.38
N ASN A 80 -1.34 -14.96 -5.27
CA ASN A 80 -1.93 -15.68 -6.40
C ASN A 80 -3.45 -15.48 -6.42
N THR A 81 -3.94 -14.68 -7.34
CA THR A 81 -5.36 -14.28 -7.40
C THR A 81 -6.33 -15.45 -7.46
N ALA A 82 -6.01 -16.54 -8.17
CA ALA A 82 -6.88 -17.70 -8.28
C ALA A 82 -6.98 -18.47 -6.94
N VAL A 83 -5.85 -18.74 -6.30
CA VAL A 83 -5.78 -19.42 -5.00
C VAL A 83 -6.40 -18.55 -3.92
N SER A 84 -6.02 -17.30 -3.89
CA SER A 84 -6.48 -16.31 -2.91
C SER A 84 -8.00 -16.12 -2.94
N SER A 85 -8.59 -15.94 -4.11
CA SER A 85 -10.05 -15.78 -4.25
C SER A 85 -10.82 -17.02 -3.84
N ASP A 86 -10.36 -18.22 -4.20
CA ASP A 86 -11.01 -19.47 -3.82
C ASP A 86 -10.91 -19.74 -2.31
N ALA A 87 -9.73 -19.53 -1.73
CA ALA A 87 -9.52 -19.64 -0.28
C ALA A 87 -10.40 -18.65 0.50
N ALA A 88 -10.43 -17.38 0.08
CA ALA A 88 -11.23 -16.34 0.72
C ALA A 88 -12.74 -16.65 0.64
N ILE A 89 -13.27 -17.01 -0.53
CA ILE A 89 -14.69 -17.38 -0.70
C ILE A 89 -15.02 -18.60 0.16
N SER A 90 -14.13 -19.60 0.19
CA SER A 90 -14.33 -20.83 0.98
C SER A 90 -14.37 -20.55 2.48
N ALA A 91 -13.52 -19.64 2.97
CA ALA A 91 -13.51 -19.20 4.36
C ALA A 91 -14.77 -18.40 4.71
N LEU A 92 -15.10 -17.38 3.92
CA LEU A 92 -16.26 -16.51 4.15
C LEU A 92 -17.58 -17.26 4.17
N LYS A 93 -17.80 -18.22 3.26
CA LYS A 93 -18.96 -19.08 3.23
C LYS A 93 -19.13 -19.98 4.47
N ARG A 94 -18.06 -20.18 5.23
CA ARG A 94 -18.05 -20.91 6.51
C ARG A 94 -18.14 -19.99 7.73
N GLY A 95 -18.32 -18.68 7.53
CA GLY A 95 -18.34 -17.69 8.60
C GLY A 95 -16.95 -17.38 9.18
N ILE A 96 -15.88 -17.77 8.50
CA ILE A 96 -14.49 -17.49 8.90
C ILE A 96 -14.13 -16.09 8.39
N ASN A 97 -13.60 -15.24 9.26
CA ASN A 97 -13.14 -13.91 8.91
C ASN A 97 -11.94 -13.97 7.96
N VAL A 98 -11.85 -13.05 7.02
CA VAL A 98 -10.74 -12.97 6.06
C VAL A 98 -10.08 -11.60 6.14
N TYR A 99 -8.78 -11.61 6.35
CA TYR A 99 -7.90 -10.45 6.30
C TYR A 99 -7.02 -10.58 5.06
N MET A 100 -7.26 -9.71 4.07
CA MET A 100 -6.65 -9.79 2.74
C MET A 100 -5.39 -8.95 2.67
N VAL A 101 -4.25 -9.60 2.41
CA VAL A 101 -2.97 -8.95 2.08
C VAL A 101 -2.76 -8.89 0.57
N SER A 102 -3.25 -9.91 -0.17
CA SER A 102 -3.12 -9.99 -1.63
C SER A 102 -3.98 -8.94 -2.34
N LYS A 103 -3.45 -7.73 -2.49
CA LYS A 103 -4.12 -6.58 -3.10
C LYS A 103 -4.57 -6.82 -4.53
N GLU A 104 -3.86 -7.67 -5.29
CA GLU A 104 -4.23 -8.08 -6.63
C GLU A 104 -5.59 -8.79 -6.65
N THR A 105 -5.83 -9.65 -5.66
CA THR A 105 -7.11 -10.34 -5.51
C THR A 105 -8.22 -9.39 -5.13
N ASP A 106 -7.95 -8.51 -4.16
CA ASP A 106 -8.96 -7.56 -3.70
C ASP A 106 -9.35 -6.55 -4.77
N SER A 107 -8.38 -6.08 -5.56
CA SER A 107 -8.65 -5.15 -6.67
C SER A 107 -9.63 -5.72 -7.70
N VAL A 108 -9.65 -7.04 -7.90
CA VAL A 108 -10.53 -7.74 -8.86
C VAL A 108 -11.79 -8.29 -8.21
N CYS A 109 -11.67 -8.91 -7.03
CA CYS A 109 -12.74 -9.68 -6.39
C CYS A 109 -13.30 -9.02 -5.12
N GLY A 110 -12.67 -7.97 -4.59
CA GLY A 110 -13.00 -7.36 -3.32
C GLY A 110 -14.50 -7.08 -3.08
N PRO A 111 -15.21 -6.45 -4.03
CA PRO A 111 -16.65 -6.21 -3.88
C PRO A 111 -17.47 -7.50 -3.67
N VAL A 112 -17.14 -8.57 -4.39
CA VAL A 112 -17.82 -9.88 -4.26
C VAL A 112 -17.44 -10.56 -2.95
N LEU A 113 -16.19 -10.48 -2.51
CA LEU A 113 -15.74 -11.01 -1.23
C LEU A 113 -16.41 -10.30 -0.07
N ASN A 114 -16.51 -8.97 -0.12
CA ASN A 114 -17.21 -8.18 0.89
C ASN A 114 -18.70 -8.51 0.97
N GLN A 115 -19.37 -8.69 -0.18
CA GLN A 115 -20.76 -9.14 -0.22
C GLN A 115 -20.90 -10.55 0.39
N THR A 116 -20.02 -11.49 0.01
CA THR A 116 -20.02 -12.86 0.55
C THR A 116 -19.82 -12.86 2.06
N ALA A 117 -18.95 -12.00 2.59
CA ALA A 117 -18.75 -11.85 4.03
C ALA A 117 -20.04 -11.40 4.73
N ALA A 118 -20.70 -10.36 4.22
CA ALA A 118 -21.94 -9.84 4.78
C ALA A 118 -23.06 -10.90 4.78
N GLU A 119 -23.21 -11.68 3.72
CA GLU A 119 -24.19 -12.76 3.58
C GLU A 119 -23.96 -13.92 4.57
N ASN A 120 -22.71 -14.13 5.02
CA ASN A 120 -22.34 -15.23 5.91
C ASN A 120 -21.92 -14.77 7.32
N HIS A 121 -22.22 -13.51 7.69
CA HIS A 121 -21.90 -12.92 9.00
C HIS A 121 -20.41 -12.99 9.37
N ALA A 122 -19.52 -12.94 8.36
CA ALA A 122 -18.09 -12.87 8.51
C ALA A 122 -17.57 -11.45 8.26
N VAL A 123 -16.34 -11.18 8.70
CA VAL A 123 -15.61 -9.94 8.40
C VAL A 123 -14.70 -10.19 7.21
N TYR A 124 -14.75 -9.29 6.25
CA TYR A 124 -13.75 -9.16 5.19
C TYR A 124 -13.09 -7.79 5.32
N ALA A 125 -11.78 -7.76 5.42
CA ALA A 125 -11.03 -6.52 5.58
C ALA A 125 -9.66 -6.58 4.88
N LEU A 126 -9.24 -5.43 4.36
CA LEU A 126 -7.84 -5.21 4.02
C LEU A 126 -7.01 -5.12 5.29
N VAL A 127 -5.81 -5.68 5.25
CA VAL A 127 -4.86 -5.60 6.36
C VAL A 127 -4.33 -4.17 6.49
N ASN A 128 -4.27 -3.66 7.72
CA ASN A 128 -3.65 -2.37 8.03
C ASN A 128 -2.14 -2.42 7.77
N GLY A 129 -1.55 -1.23 7.54
CA GLY A 129 -0.12 -1.10 7.28
C GLY A 129 0.26 -1.23 5.81
N ASP A 130 -0.66 -1.63 4.93
CA ASP A 130 -0.47 -1.55 3.48
C ASP A 130 -1.03 -0.24 2.91
N GLN A 131 -0.43 0.26 1.85
CA GLN A 131 -0.73 1.58 1.28
C GLN A 131 -2.21 1.84 1.00
N PRO A 132 -2.98 0.93 0.37
CA PRO A 132 -4.38 1.22 0.09
C PRO A 132 -5.20 1.41 1.36
N ARG A 133 -4.92 0.64 2.42
CA ARG A 133 -5.66 0.78 3.68
C ARG A 133 -5.30 2.10 4.39
N ASN A 134 -4.02 2.43 4.47
CA ASN A 134 -3.56 3.68 5.07
C ASN A 134 -4.15 4.89 4.33
N LEU A 135 -4.18 4.84 2.99
CA LEU A 135 -4.81 5.89 2.18
C LEU A 135 -6.32 6.00 2.41
N LEU A 136 -7.02 4.87 2.56
CA LEU A 136 -8.45 4.85 2.88
C LEU A 136 -8.74 5.46 4.26
N ASP A 137 -7.89 5.20 5.25
CA ASP A 137 -8.03 5.78 6.58
C ASP A 137 -7.77 7.30 6.55
N LEU A 138 -6.75 7.75 5.84
CA LEU A 138 -6.46 9.16 5.61
C LEU A 138 -7.62 9.88 4.87
N TYR A 139 -8.14 9.26 3.82
CA TYR A 139 -9.30 9.75 3.07
C TYR A 139 -10.55 9.86 3.96
N SER A 140 -10.84 8.81 4.73
CA SER A 140 -11.99 8.74 5.62
C SER A 140 -11.91 9.81 6.71
N TRP A 141 -10.73 10.00 7.29
CA TRP A 141 -10.47 11.07 8.25
C TRP A 141 -10.71 12.46 7.65
N ALA A 142 -10.23 12.72 6.44
CA ALA A 142 -10.48 14.01 5.77
C ALA A 142 -11.97 14.24 5.49
N LYS A 143 -12.69 13.20 5.07
CA LYS A 143 -14.15 13.27 4.86
C LYS A 143 -14.93 13.54 6.14
N LEU A 144 -14.53 12.93 7.27
CA LEU A 144 -15.13 13.20 8.59
C LEU A 144 -14.95 14.66 9.03
N LEU A 145 -13.84 15.31 8.63
CA LEU A 145 -13.60 16.72 8.87
C LEU A 145 -14.34 17.65 7.88
N GLY A 146 -15.05 17.08 6.91
CA GLY A 146 -15.75 17.85 5.88
C GLY A 146 -14.83 18.41 4.79
N LEU A 147 -13.59 17.93 4.66
CA LEU A 147 -12.66 18.38 3.65
C LEU A 147 -13.05 17.84 2.25
N GLU A 148 -12.99 18.68 1.25
CA GLU A 148 -13.15 18.28 -0.15
C GLU A 148 -11.83 17.71 -0.67
N VAL A 149 -11.80 16.38 -0.93
CA VAL A 149 -10.63 15.68 -1.48
C VAL A 149 -10.62 15.82 -3.00
N ILE A 150 -9.59 16.48 -3.54
CA ILE A 150 -9.38 16.73 -4.97
C ILE A 150 -8.68 15.56 -5.65
N ALA A 151 -7.66 15.02 -4.98
CA ALA A 151 -6.91 13.86 -5.40
C ALA A 151 -6.47 13.05 -4.19
N ALA A 152 -6.33 11.75 -4.36
CA ALA A 152 -5.70 10.85 -3.40
C ALA A 152 -4.66 10.00 -4.12
N GLY A 153 -3.61 9.56 -3.43
CA GLY A 153 -2.60 8.77 -4.08
C GLY A 153 -1.46 8.36 -3.17
N LYS A 154 -0.45 7.78 -3.78
CA LYS A 154 0.75 7.30 -3.09
C LYS A 154 2.02 7.64 -3.88
N SER A 155 3.18 7.50 -3.25
CA SER A 155 4.40 7.36 -4.02
C SER A 155 4.55 5.92 -4.51
N SER A 156 5.25 5.75 -5.64
CA SER A 156 5.68 4.43 -6.09
C SER A 156 6.72 3.82 -5.14
N GLU A 157 7.12 2.56 -5.39
CA GLU A 157 7.86 1.72 -4.45
C GLU A 157 9.30 2.19 -4.16
N TYR A 158 9.89 3.03 -5.02
CA TYR A 158 11.30 3.42 -4.93
C TYR A 158 11.48 4.92 -5.09
N ASP A 159 12.52 5.47 -4.43
CA ASP A 159 12.92 6.86 -4.53
C ASP A 159 13.92 7.11 -5.65
N PHE A 160 13.85 8.32 -6.22
CA PHE A 160 14.97 8.95 -6.88
C PHE A 160 15.72 9.83 -5.88
N VAL A 161 16.91 9.41 -5.49
CA VAL A 161 17.78 10.12 -4.54
C VAL A 161 18.88 10.85 -5.29
N TRP A 162 18.86 12.17 -5.22
CA TRP A 162 19.86 12.99 -5.89
C TRP A 162 20.79 13.68 -4.90
N ASP A 163 22.08 13.42 -5.05
CA ASP A 163 23.12 14.07 -4.28
C ASP A 163 23.58 15.32 -5.03
N ARG A 164 23.24 16.50 -4.51
CA ARG A 164 23.57 17.81 -5.12
C ARG A 164 25.07 18.12 -5.13
N GLU A 165 25.83 17.59 -4.19
CA GLU A 165 27.27 17.86 -4.09
C GLU A 165 28.05 17.13 -5.16
N THR A 166 27.64 15.90 -5.44
CA THR A 166 28.32 15.02 -6.41
C THR A 166 27.63 15.00 -7.78
N GLY A 167 26.38 15.45 -7.90
CA GLY A 167 25.58 15.33 -9.11
C GLY A 167 25.12 13.91 -9.43
N MET A 168 25.23 12.98 -8.46
CA MET A 168 24.87 11.59 -8.62
C MET A 168 23.41 11.36 -8.29
N LEU A 169 22.71 10.57 -9.11
CA LEU A 169 21.38 10.05 -8.86
C LEU A 169 21.47 8.56 -8.53
N THR A 170 20.70 8.14 -7.53
CA THR A 170 20.47 6.73 -7.19
C THR A 170 18.98 6.43 -7.26
N TYR A 171 18.58 5.37 -7.98
CA TYR A 171 17.24 4.79 -7.90
C TYR A 171 17.27 3.64 -6.91
N THR A 172 16.37 3.64 -5.91
CA THR A 172 16.50 2.77 -4.73
C THR A 172 15.90 1.38 -4.90
N ASP A 173 15.83 0.85 -6.11
CA ASP A 173 15.31 -0.49 -6.45
C ASP A 173 16.23 -1.65 -5.99
N GLY A 174 17.36 -1.37 -5.36
CA GLY A 174 18.35 -2.34 -4.91
C GLY A 174 19.24 -2.94 -6.02
N THR A 175 18.98 -2.62 -7.28
CA THR A 175 19.71 -3.16 -8.44
C THR A 175 20.42 -2.09 -9.26
N SER A 176 19.86 -0.88 -9.30
CA SER A 176 20.39 0.25 -10.06
C SER A 176 21.65 0.83 -9.41
N GLN A 177 22.65 1.12 -10.24
CA GLN A 177 23.88 1.78 -9.78
C GLN A 177 23.72 3.30 -9.85
N PRO A 178 24.34 4.05 -8.91
CA PRO A 178 24.37 5.49 -8.98
C PRO A 178 24.99 5.99 -10.30
N GLU A 179 24.42 7.03 -10.89
CA GLU A 179 24.91 7.64 -12.12
C GLU A 179 24.94 9.16 -12.06
N GLU A 180 25.85 9.77 -12.81
CA GLU A 180 25.88 11.22 -12.97
C GLU A 180 24.68 11.70 -13.80
N LEU A 181 23.94 12.70 -13.27
CA LEU A 181 22.79 13.28 -13.95
C LEU A 181 22.88 14.83 -13.97
N PRO A 182 23.80 15.39 -14.76
CA PRO A 182 24.08 16.83 -14.72
C PRO A 182 22.90 17.74 -15.08
N GLY A 183 21.96 17.24 -15.90
CA GLY A 183 20.73 17.98 -16.26
C GLY A 183 19.71 18.10 -15.14
N MET A 184 19.84 17.36 -14.03
CA MET A 184 18.84 17.36 -12.96
C MET A 184 18.74 18.71 -12.23
N MET A 185 19.84 19.46 -12.14
CA MET A 185 19.84 20.77 -11.49
C MET A 185 18.85 21.75 -12.16
N GLU A 186 18.72 21.71 -13.47
CA GLU A 186 17.78 22.56 -14.22
C GLU A 186 16.33 22.30 -13.83
N PHE A 187 15.97 21.03 -13.56
CA PHE A 187 14.63 20.61 -13.23
C PHE A 187 14.42 20.32 -11.73
N TRP A 188 15.38 20.66 -10.89
CA TRP A 188 15.31 20.39 -9.45
C TRP A 188 14.16 21.12 -8.76
N ARG A 189 13.89 22.36 -9.15
CA ARG A 189 12.80 23.15 -8.62
C ARG A 189 11.57 23.05 -9.52
N TYR A 190 10.42 22.72 -8.96
CA TYR A 190 9.17 22.67 -9.71
C TYR A 190 8.71 24.07 -10.13
N GLU A 191 8.58 24.30 -11.41
CA GLU A 191 8.08 25.56 -11.99
C GLU A 191 6.86 25.34 -12.90
N GLY A 192 6.38 24.08 -13.01
CA GLY A 192 5.22 23.72 -13.81
C GLY A 192 5.46 22.47 -14.66
N LYS A 193 4.65 22.29 -15.67
CA LYS A 193 4.66 21.09 -16.51
C LYS A 193 6.01 20.83 -17.17
N GLU A 194 6.71 21.88 -17.63
CA GLU A 194 8.03 21.74 -18.25
C GLU A 194 9.06 21.07 -17.31
N THR A 195 8.97 21.35 -16.01
CA THR A 195 9.82 20.67 -15.02
C THR A 195 9.52 19.17 -14.96
N LEU A 196 8.23 18.77 -14.96
CA LEU A 196 7.85 17.37 -14.93
C LEU A 196 8.28 16.65 -16.21
N ASP A 197 8.07 17.26 -17.36
CA ASP A 197 8.48 16.72 -18.66
C ASP A 197 10.01 16.56 -18.74
N GLY A 198 10.77 17.53 -18.20
CA GLY A 198 12.23 17.47 -18.12
C GLY A 198 12.73 16.34 -17.20
N ARG A 199 12.17 16.22 -16.00
CA ARG A 199 12.46 15.10 -15.08
C ARG A 199 12.14 13.76 -15.72
N ARG A 200 10.96 13.64 -16.33
CA ARG A 200 10.53 12.41 -17.01
C ARG A 200 11.50 12.01 -18.11
N LYS A 201 11.92 12.96 -18.94
CA LYS A 201 12.90 12.70 -20.02
C LYS A 201 14.25 12.24 -19.48
N LEU A 202 14.72 12.82 -18.37
CA LEU A 202 16.02 12.45 -17.77
C LEU A 202 15.98 11.05 -17.14
N LEU A 203 14.82 10.66 -16.59
CA LEU A 203 14.64 9.46 -15.77
C LEU A 203 13.76 8.39 -16.42
N ASP A 204 13.48 8.53 -17.73
CA ASP A 204 12.54 7.66 -18.45
C ASP A 204 12.89 6.16 -18.35
N LYS A 205 14.18 5.84 -18.34
CA LYS A 205 14.66 4.45 -18.22
C LYS A 205 14.33 3.76 -16.89
N TYR A 206 13.92 4.52 -15.85
CA TYR A 206 13.53 3.97 -14.54
C TYR A 206 12.04 4.05 -14.28
N ALA A 207 11.33 4.89 -15.02
CA ALA A 207 9.96 5.27 -14.68
C ALA A 207 8.94 4.38 -15.39
N ASP A 208 8.88 3.11 -15.00
CA ASP A 208 7.90 2.14 -15.47
C ASP A 208 6.63 2.14 -14.60
N VAL A 209 5.49 1.81 -15.23
CA VAL A 209 4.24 1.60 -14.51
C VAL A 209 4.31 0.29 -13.72
N ILE A 210 4.14 0.38 -12.40
CA ILE A 210 4.24 -0.77 -11.50
C ILE A 210 2.84 -1.39 -11.29
N SER A 211 2.71 -2.69 -11.52
CA SER A 211 1.43 -3.40 -11.40
C SER A 211 0.82 -3.30 -9.99
N ALA A 212 1.63 -3.32 -8.95
CA ALA A 212 1.18 -3.16 -7.56
C ALA A 212 0.49 -1.81 -7.35
N ASP A 213 1.10 -0.72 -7.82
CA ASP A 213 0.53 0.64 -7.73
C ASP A 213 -0.85 0.72 -8.40
N LEU A 214 -1.02 0.07 -9.56
CA LEU A 214 -2.31 0.02 -10.25
C LEU A 214 -3.37 -0.73 -9.44
N CYS A 215 -3.01 -1.87 -8.85
CA CYS A 215 -3.91 -2.65 -7.99
C CYS A 215 -4.35 -1.84 -6.77
N GLU A 216 -3.42 -1.17 -6.11
CA GLU A 216 -3.67 -0.35 -4.92
C GLU A 216 -4.58 0.85 -5.23
N MET A 217 -4.32 1.56 -6.31
CA MET A 217 -5.17 2.68 -6.72
C MET A 217 -6.55 2.24 -7.20
N ASN A 218 -6.65 1.07 -7.85
CA ASN A 218 -7.95 0.48 -8.19
C ASN A 218 -8.77 0.14 -6.95
N LEU A 219 -8.12 -0.38 -5.93
CA LEU A 219 -8.72 -0.72 -4.64
C LEU A 219 -9.28 0.53 -3.94
N VAL A 220 -8.47 1.59 -3.87
CA VAL A 220 -8.91 2.90 -3.33
C VAL A 220 -10.07 3.46 -4.16
N SER A 221 -10.03 3.34 -5.49
CA SER A 221 -11.13 3.75 -6.37
C SER A 221 -12.43 3.00 -6.06
N ASN A 222 -12.35 1.69 -5.88
CA ASN A 222 -13.53 0.85 -5.59
C ASN A 222 -14.23 1.25 -4.28
N VAL A 223 -13.47 1.66 -3.27
CA VAL A 223 -14.02 2.01 -1.96
C VAL A 223 -14.48 3.47 -1.90
N THR A 224 -13.74 4.39 -2.50
CA THR A 224 -13.96 5.84 -2.36
C THR A 224 -14.85 6.44 -3.44
N GLY A 225 -14.94 5.79 -4.60
CA GLY A 225 -15.55 6.35 -5.80
C GLY A 225 -14.68 7.37 -6.54
N LEU A 226 -13.45 7.63 -6.06
CA LEU A 226 -12.45 8.37 -6.85
C LEU A 226 -12.11 7.57 -8.10
N VAL A 227 -11.72 8.24 -9.17
CA VAL A 227 -11.41 7.57 -10.45
C VAL A 227 -9.95 7.81 -10.84
N PRO A 228 -9.31 6.90 -11.58
CA PRO A 228 -7.96 7.14 -12.08
C PRO A 228 -7.85 8.44 -12.86
N SER A 229 -6.78 9.21 -12.67
CA SER A 229 -6.51 10.46 -13.38
C SER A 229 -6.37 10.23 -14.90
N SER A 230 -5.76 9.10 -15.25
CA SER A 230 -5.59 8.57 -16.60
C SER A 230 -5.60 7.03 -16.57
N PRO A 231 -5.70 6.33 -17.72
CA PRO A 231 -5.72 4.85 -17.78
C PRO A 231 -4.52 4.16 -17.14
N PHE A 232 -3.36 4.79 -17.13
CA PHE A 232 -2.12 4.27 -16.57
C PHE A 232 -1.58 5.13 -15.41
N LEU A 233 -2.42 6.03 -14.86
CA LEU A 233 -2.02 7.05 -13.91
C LEU A 233 -0.99 8.03 -14.53
N SER A 234 -0.57 9.06 -13.84
CA SER A 234 0.33 10.06 -14.45
C SER A 234 1.80 9.90 -14.06
N TYR A 235 2.08 9.33 -12.91
CA TYR A 235 3.44 9.09 -12.41
C TYR A 235 4.40 10.28 -12.57
N PRO A 236 4.05 11.50 -12.16
CA PRO A 236 5.01 12.60 -12.18
C PRO A 236 6.17 12.31 -11.25
N ILE A 237 7.37 12.71 -11.63
CA ILE A 237 8.54 12.65 -10.75
C ILE A 237 8.58 13.95 -9.96
N ALA A 238 8.35 13.85 -8.64
CA ALA A 238 8.07 15.00 -7.81
C ALA A 238 8.60 14.85 -6.38
N LYS A 239 8.82 15.98 -5.72
CA LYS A 239 9.06 16.00 -4.27
C LYS A 239 7.73 16.05 -3.53
N THR A 240 7.67 15.49 -2.33
CA THR A 240 6.48 15.57 -1.48
C THR A 240 5.99 17.01 -1.28
N SER A 241 6.91 17.96 -1.15
CA SER A 241 6.60 19.39 -1.01
C SER A 241 5.96 20.05 -2.25
N GLU A 242 5.96 19.37 -3.39
CA GLU A 242 5.44 19.88 -4.67
C GLU A 242 4.03 19.37 -4.97
N LEU A 243 3.56 18.31 -4.28
CA LEU A 243 2.32 17.59 -4.58
C LEU A 243 1.08 18.49 -4.62
N ALA A 244 0.99 19.46 -3.69
CA ALA A 244 -0.11 20.43 -3.67
C ALA A 244 -0.11 21.41 -4.86
N ASN A 245 0.94 21.44 -5.67
CA ASN A 245 1.00 22.23 -6.90
C ASN A 245 0.85 21.38 -8.16
N ILE A 246 1.01 20.05 -8.03
CA ILE A 246 0.99 19.11 -9.15
C ILE A 246 -0.41 18.50 -9.30
N PHE A 247 -0.94 17.88 -8.25
CA PHE A 247 -2.23 17.17 -8.28
C PHE A 247 -3.42 18.09 -8.01
N ILE A 248 -3.45 19.20 -8.75
CA ILE A 248 -4.55 20.18 -8.77
C ILE A 248 -5.01 20.43 -10.21
N PRO A 249 -6.18 21.06 -10.41
CA PRO A 249 -6.69 21.33 -11.76
C PRO A 249 -5.71 22.10 -12.66
N GLU A 250 -5.71 21.77 -13.96
CA GLU A 250 -4.90 22.48 -14.98
C GLU A 250 -5.13 23.98 -14.97
N GLU A 251 -6.37 24.41 -14.74
CA GLU A 251 -6.76 25.84 -14.64
C GLU A 251 -6.13 26.58 -13.46
N ASP A 252 -5.70 25.83 -12.44
CA ASP A 252 -4.98 26.32 -11.25
C ASP A 252 -3.47 26.07 -11.32
N GLY A 253 -2.97 25.58 -12.46
CA GLY A 253 -1.54 25.36 -12.73
C GLY A 253 -1.03 23.95 -12.45
N GLY A 254 -1.92 22.99 -12.20
CA GLY A 254 -1.57 21.57 -11.99
C GLY A 254 -1.68 20.71 -13.26
N ILE A 255 -1.83 19.41 -13.05
CA ILE A 255 -1.91 18.43 -14.15
C ILE A 255 -3.28 17.76 -14.29
N LEU A 256 -4.23 18.02 -13.38
CA LEU A 256 -5.49 17.31 -13.36
C LEU A 256 -6.51 17.91 -14.30
N LYS A 257 -7.06 17.11 -15.22
CA LYS A 257 -8.19 17.49 -16.08
C LYS A 257 -9.54 17.46 -15.36
N LYS A 258 -9.61 16.78 -14.22
CA LYS A 258 -10.80 16.66 -13.35
C LYS A 258 -10.35 16.45 -11.91
N THR A 259 -11.22 16.75 -10.96
CA THR A 259 -11.04 16.46 -9.54
C THR A 259 -11.67 15.10 -9.16
N GLY A 260 -11.44 14.66 -7.95
CA GLY A 260 -11.94 13.37 -7.48
C GLY A 260 -11.20 12.18 -8.09
N VAL A 261 -9.87 12.25 -8.14
CA VAL A 261 -9.03 11.25 -8.81
C VAL A 261 -8.09 10.53 -7.83
N VAL A 262 -7.64 9.34 -8.27
CA VAL A 262 -6.46 8.67 -7.70
C VAL A 262 -5.29 8.77 -8.66
N ASP A 263 -4.07 8.84 -8.11
CA ASP A 263 -2.84 8.89 -8.90
C ASP A 263 -1.63 8.38 -8.11
N VAL A 264 -0.50 8.21 -8.78
CA VAL A 264 0.79 7.80 -8.21
C VAL A 264 1.86 8.77 -8.67
N PHE A 265 2.89 9.00 -7.86
CA PHE A 265 4.06 9.76 -8.23
C PHE A 265 5.35 9.01 -7.89
N TYR A 266 6.44 9.33 -8.56
CA TYR A 266 7.78 8.90 -8.16
C TYR A 266 8.38 9.94 -7.22
N ASN A 267 8.76 9.51 -6.02
CA ASN A 267 9.36 10.41 -5.05
C ASN A 267 10.79 10.77 -5.44
N LEU A 268 11.03 12.08 -5.56
CA LEU A 268 12.34 12.67 -5.79
C LEU A 268 12.79 13.39 -4.51
N ARG A 269 13.96 13.07 -4.00
CA ARG A 269 14.48 13.68 -2.78
C ARG A 269 15.99 13.87 -2.79
N GLU A 270 16.49 14.69 -1.88
CA GLU A 270 17.91 14.75 -1.55
C GLU A 270 18.30 13.57 -0.64
N LYS A 271 19.58 13.31 -0.55
CA LYS A 271 20.14 12.20 0.23
C LYS A 271 19.78 12.29 1.72
N GLU A 272 19.72 13.50 2.28
CA GLU A 272 19.44 13.73 3.71
C GLU A 272 17.94 13.85 4.00
N GLU A 273 17.09 13.90 3.00
CA GLU A 273 15.63 13.91 3.19
C GLU A 273 15.12 12.50 3.47
N ALA A 274 14.11 12.40 4.32
CA ALA A 274 13.44 11.14 4.60
C ALA A 274 12.78 10.56 3.33
N SER A 275 12.80 9.23 3.21
CA SER A 275 12.06 8.53 2.15
C SER A 275 10.56 8.75 2.29
N PHE A 276 9.88 8.78 1.16
CA PHE A 276 8.42 8.75 1.06
C PHE A 276 7.94 7.51 0.27
N CYS A 277 8.82 6.53 0.06
CA CYS A 277 8.45 5.28 -0.63
C CYS A 277 7.25 4.62 0.04
N GLY A 278 6.22 4.33 -0.74
CA GLY A 278 4.98 3.74 -0.24
C GLY A 278 4.15 4.68 0.64
N GLY A 279 4.54 5.94 0.83
CA GLY A 279 3.75 6.92 1.57
C GLY A 279 2.53 7.39 0.77
N GLU A 280 1.47 7.73 1.49
CA GLU A 280 0.18 8.11 0.95
C GLU A 280 -0.08 9.60 1.11
N PHE A 281 -0.85 10.16 0.19
CA PHE A 281 -1.24 11.57 0.24
C PHE A 281 -2.68 11.79 -0.23
N ILE A 282 -3.26 12.89 0.26
CA ILE A 282 -4.48 13.48 -0.29
C ILE A 282 -4.24 14.96 -0.57
N ILE A 283 -4.86 15.46 -1.63
CA ILE A 283 -4.94 16.89 -1.91
C ILE A 283 -6.34 17.35 -1.55
N VAL A 284 -6.44 18.35 -0.69
CA VAL A 284 -7.69 18.91 -0.22
C VAL A 284 -7.81 20.36 -0.63
N LYS A 285 -9.06 20.81 -0.86
CA LYS A 285 -9.36 22.20 -1.14
C LYS A 285 -9.38 23.03 0.14
N CYS A 286 -8.77 24.20 0.10
CA CYS A 286 -8.70 25.12 1.21
C CYS A 286 -9.86 26.14 1.12
N GLU A 287 -10.93 25.90 1.86
CA GLU A 287 -12.11 26.80 1.85
C GLU A 287 -12.02 27.93 2.88
N ASN A 288 -11.19 27.79 3.92
CA ASN A 288 -11.00 28.77 4.96
C ASN A 288 -9.56 29.29 4.95
N GLU A 289 -9.32 30.38 4.23
CA GLU A 289 -7.98 30.98 4.07
C GLU A 289 -7.27 31.22 5.40
N LYS A 290 -7.97 31.80 6.39
CA LYS A 290 -7.36 32.13 7.67
C LYS A 290 -6.89 30.90 8.45
N MET A 291 -7.64 29.80 8.39
CA MET A 291 -7.23 28.55 9.02
C MET A 291 -6.01 27.95 8.32
N TRP A 292 -6.01 27.97 7.00
CA TRP A 292 -4.92 27.44 6.19
C TRP A 292 -3.65 28.27 6.27
N ASP A 293 -3.75 29.58 6.40
CA ASP A 293 -2.60 30.47 6.66
C ASP A 293 -1.90 30.10 7.98
N ILE A 294 -2.66 29.77 9.02
CA ILE A 294 -2.11 29.26 10.27
C ILE A 294 -1.34 27.96 10.07
N LEU A 295 -1.91 27.02 9.33
CA LEU A 295 -1.27 25.74 9.02
C LEU A 295 -0.02 25.92 8.16
N LYS A 296 -0.08 26.80 7.15
CA LYS A 296 1.06 27.17 6.30
C LYS A 296 2.22 27.75 7.13
N SER A 297 1.92 28.60 8.10
CA SER A 297 2.93 29.18 9.01
C SER A 297 3.64 28.12 9.87
N LYS A 298 3.02 26.93 10.03
CA LYS A 298 3.58 25.78 10.74
C LYS A 298 4.31 24.79 9.82
N GLY A 299 4.44 25.11 8.53
CA GLY A 299 5.18 24.29 7.56
C GLY A 299 4.36 23.23 6.83
N HIS A 300 3.01 23.28 6.91
CA HIS A 300 2.18 22.38 6.11
C HIS A 300 2.34 22.65 4.61
N VAL A 301 2.28 21.58 3.80
CA VAL A 301 2.45 21.64 2.35
C VAL A 301 1.20 22.21 1.70
N MET A 302 1.35 23.40 1.12
CA MET A 302 0.26 24.09 0.44
C MET A 302 0.64 24.50 -0.98
N SER A 303 -0.37 24.63 -1.84
CA SER A 303 -0.18 25.16 -3.18
C SER A 303 0.24 26.63 -3.15
N ARG A 304 0.99 27.06 -4.18
CA ARG A 304 1.45 28.46 -4.32
C ARG A 304 0.27 29.46 -4.37
N ASN A 305 -0.86 29.05 -4.97
CA ASN A 305 -2.07 29.85 -5.07
C ASN A 305 -2.91 29.86 -3.77
N GLY A 306 -2.52 29.08 -2.75
CA GLY A 306 -3.20 29.01 -1.46
C GLY A 306 -4.55 28.27 -1.44
N LYS A 307 -5.00 27.72 -2.59
CA LYS A 307 -6.31 27.07 -2.72
C LYS A 307 -6.32 25.60 -2.30
N TYR A 308 -5.16 24.96 -2.20
CA TYR A 308 -5.03 23.52 -1.97
C TYR A 308 -3.94 23.22 -0.94
N ALA A 309 -4.09 22.10 -0.24
CA ALA A 309 -3.09 21.58 0.66
C ALA A 309 -2.88 20.08 0.42
N CYS A 310 -1.65 19.62 0.67
CA CYS A 310 -1.30 18.21 0.70
C CYS A 310 -1.25 17.76 2.16
N ILE A 311 -2.02 16.74 2.49
CA ILE A 311 -1.96 16.00 3.75
C ILE A 311 -1.43 14.63 3.39
N TYR A 312 -0.45 14.15 4.15
CA TYR A 312 0.24 12.93 3.78
C TYR A 312 0.63 12.09 5.01
N TYR A 313 0.73 10.79 4.79
CA TYR A 313 1.24 9.81 5.74
C TYR A 313 2.48 9.15 5.13
N PRO A 314 3.69 9.39 5.68
CA PRO A 314 4.94 9.02 5.01
C PRO A 314 5.38 7.58 5.29
N TYR A 315 4.59 6.79 6.01
CA TYR A 315 5.03 5.50 6.50
C TYR A 315 4.27 4.34 5.88
N HIS A 316 5.02 3.28 5.63
CA HIS A 316 4.53 2.00 5.20
C HIS A 316 5.26 0.92 6.01
N TYR A 317 4.58 0.41 7.03
CA TYR A 317 5.15 -0.59 7.95
C TYR A 317 4.53 -1.98 7.75
N MET A 318 4.36 -2.41 6.51
CA MET A 318 3.76 -3.69 6.17
C MET A 318 4.32 -4.83 7.03
N GLY A 319 3.43 -5.52 7.74
CA GLY A 319 3.75 -6.62 8.64
C GLY A 319 4.15 -6.22 10.06
N LEU A 320 4.09 -4.92 10.40
CA LEU A 320 4.30 -4.43 11.77
C LEU A 320 3.03 -3.87 12.41
N GLU A 321 1.98 -3.62 11.63
CA GLU A 321 0.70 -3.05 12.08
C GLU A 321 -0.42 -4.09 12.13
#